data_cd7b12ee1e0fd690d34645feea90444b
#
_entry.id   cd7b12ee1e0fd690d34645feea90444b
#
_cell.length_a   1.000
_cell.length_b   1.000
_cell.length_c   1.000
_cell.angle_alpha   90.00
_cell.angle_beta   90.00
_cell.angle_gamma   90.00
#
_symmetry.space_group_name_H-M   'P 1'
#
loop_
_entity.id
_entity.type
_entity.pdbx_description
1 polymer ?
#
loop_
_entity_poly.entity_id
_entity_poly.type
_entity_poly.pdbx_seq_one_letter_code
_entity_poly.pdbx_strand_id
1 'polypeptide(L)'
;MIGEPGIFTPDQTTELARFYHANGYATLRGLLDAEGIAVIERECVSAQDRVIRGELDARYGSTVFLDDASKAQRFANYVEYVNELAPSVPALLADEALLAAVRAAIGENAWLRSDDGFGGVYQDARPGRESGYSRIGWHSDWQASPSMDIWPSAAFTIHIDATSPANGFLRVVPGSHRWATPAPFRNINNVEVPATAVPARGWTDAAPPFAMPLGFEKVPGEIGVYLERGDILLHDGYLWHSAARATDDDTTRRHVRGGFFAGTRPPTGAPAEFVKNAAR
;
A
#
# COMPACT_ATOMS: atom_id res chain seq x y z
N MET A 1 -21.47 -9.52 -19.44
CA MET A 1 -20.85 -10.09 -18.24
C MET A 1 -20.81 -8.96 -17.21
N ILE A 2 -21.38 -9.16 -16.03
CA ILE A 2 -21.21 -8.21 -14.92
C ILE A 2 -19.81 -8.48 -14.42
N GLY A 3 -18.84 -7.58 -14.72
CA GLY A 3 -17.49 -7.68 -14.20
C GLY A 3 -17.49 -7.68 -12.67
N GLU A 4 -16.46 -8.28 -12.06
CA GLU A 4 -16.29 -8.19 -10.62
C GLU A 4 -16.22 -6.72 -10.20
N PRO A 5 -16.98 -6.29 -9.20
CA PRO A 5 -17.04 -4.88 -8.83
C PRO A 5 -15.65 -4.39 -8.40
N GLY A 6 -15.22 -3.27 -9.00
CA GLY A 6 -13.95 -2.62 -8.69
C GLY A 6 -12.75 -3.09 -9.53
N ILE A 7 -12.95 -3.94 -10.54
CA ILE A 7 -11.90 -4.39 -11.46
C ILE A 7 -12.15 -3.82 -12.85
N PHE A 8 -11.14 -3.18 -13.43
CA PHE A 8 -11.22 -2.45 -14.70
C PHE A 8 -10.02 -2.78 -15.58
N THR A 9 -10.24 -2.79 -16.89
CA THR A 9 -9.16 -2.86 -17.89
C THR A 9 -8.60 -1.47 -18.21
N PRO A 10 -7.41 -1.35 -18.82
CA PRO A 10 -6.78 -0.05 -19.10
C PRO A 10 -7.61 0.92 -19.95
N ASP A 11 -8.54 0.42 -20.76
CA ASP A 11 -9.46 1.22 -21.58
C ASP A 11 -10.69 1.74 -20.79
N GLN A 12 -10.93 1.30 -19.58
CA GLN A 12 -12.07 1.64 -18.73
C GLN A 12 -11.77 2.73 -17.70
N THR A 13 -10.96 3.72 -18.06
CA THR A 13 -10.50 4.77 -17.12
C THR A 13 -11.64 5.60 -16.52
N THR A 14 -12.69 5.87 -17.29
CA THR A 14 -13.86 6.63 -16.81
C THR A 14 -14.66 5.87 -15.76
N GLU A 15 -14.89 4.59 -15.99
CA GLU A 15 -15.58 3.69 -15.05
C GLU A 15 -14.74 3.48 -13.80
N LEU A 16 -13.43 3.27 -13.96
CA LEU A 16 -12.47 3.17 -12.89
C LEU A 16 -12.53 4.41 -11.99
N ALA A 17 -12.43 5.60 -12.57
CA ALA A 17 -12.46 6.86 -11.83
C ALA A 17 -13.77 7.04 -11.06
N ARG A 18 -14.91 6.75 -11.69
CA ARG A 18 -16.22 6.82 -11.04
C ARG A 18 -16.32 5.88 -9.85
N PHE A 19 -15.83 4.65 -10.02
CA PHE A 19 -15.81 3.66 -8.94
C PHE A 19 -14.85 4.06 -7.82
N TYR A 20 -13.65 4.52 -8.17
CA TYR A 20 -12.65 5.00 -7.21
C TYR A 20 -13.20 6.15 -6.35
N HIS A 21 -13.81 7.16 -6.96
CA HIS A 21 -14.39 8.28 -6.23
C HIS A 21 -15.55 7.87 -5.30
N ALA A 22 -16.31 6.84 -5.67
CA ALA A 22 -17.41 6.35 -4.84
C ALA A 22 -16.93 5.46 -3.69
N ASN A 23 -15.91 4.63 -3.93
CA ASN A 23 -15.51 3.54 -3.04
C ASN A 23 -14.13 3.73 -2.38
N GLY A 24 -13.27 4.60 -2.92
CA GLY A 24 -11.92 4.88 -2.42
C GLY A 24 -10.87 3.87 -2.86
N TYR A 25 -11.20 2.94 -3.75
CA TYR A 25 -10.25 2.00 -4.35
C TYR A 25 -10.72 1.59 -5.75
N ALA A 26 -9.79 1.08 -6.56
CA ALA A 26 -10.07 0.41 -7.82
C ALA A 26 -8.89 -0.47 -8.22
N THR A 27 -9.15 -1.52 -8.97
CA THR A 27 -8.13 -2.45 -9.47
C THR A 27 -8.03 -2.32 -10.98
N LEU A 28 -6.80 -2.13 -11.48
CA LEU A 28 -6.47 -2.18 -12.90
C LEU A 28 -5.95 -3.57 -13.22
N ARG A 29 -6.61 -4.28 -14.13
CA ARG A 29 -6.27 -5.63 -14.57
C ARG A 29 -5.93 -5.64 -16.06
N GLY A 30 -4.93 -6.47 -16.43
CA GLY A 30 -4.57 -6.68 -17.85
C GLY A 30 -3.60 -5.64 -18.42
N LEU A 31 -2.99 -4.79 -17.59
CA LEU A 31 -1.87 -3.94 -17.98
C LEU A 31 -0.58 -4.74 -18.14
N LEU A 32 -0.36 -5.69 -17.24
CA LEU A 32 0.77 -6.62 -17.28
C LEU A 32 0.31 -7.98 -17.83
N ASP A 33 1.05 -8.48 -18.80
CA ASP A 33 0.94 -9.87 -19.22
C ASP A 33 1.78 -10.80 -18.33
N ALA A 34 1.69 -12.10 -18.58
CA ALA A 34 2.38 -13.11 -17.80
C ALA A 34 3.92 -12.96 -17.82
N GLU A 35 4.49 -12.51 -18.92
CA GLU A 35 5.94 -12.29 -19.03
C GLU A 35 6.35 -11.01 -18.28
N GLY A 36 5.64 -9.92 -18.44
CA GLY A 36 5.90 -8.65 -17.75
C GLY A 36 5.95 -8.81 -16.23
N ILE A 37 4.95 -9.47 -15.65
CA ILE A 37 4.95 -9.70 -14.20
C ILE A 37 6.02 -10.71 -13.77
N ALA A 38 6.39 -11.69 -14.61
CA ALA A 38 7.49 -12.61 -14.31
C ALA A 38 8.85 -11.91 -14.30
N VAL A 39 9.05 -10.89 -15.16
CA VAL A 39 10.26 -10.05 -15.12
C VAL A 39 10.33 -9.29 -13.79
N ILE A 40 9.27 -8.58 -13.42
CA ILE A 40 9.20 -7.84 -12.15
C ILE A 40 9.48 -8.77 -10.96
N GLU A 41 8.89 -9.97 -10.95
CA GLU A 41 9.14 -10.95 -9.88
C GLU A 41 10.62 -11.32 -9.77
N ARG A 42 11.26 -11.69 -10.89
CA ARG A 42 12.69 -12.06 -10.88
C ARG A 42 13.57 -10.94 -10.33
N GLU A 43 13.31 -9.70 -10.76
CA GLU A 43 14.05 -8.53 -10.30
C GLU A 43 13.84 -8.26 -8.80
N CYS A 44 12.59 -8.31 -8.33
CA CYS A 44 12.24 -8.11 -6.93
C CYS A 44 12.79 -9.21 -6.02
N VAL A 45 12.73 -10.47 -6.43
CA VAL A 45 13.33 -11.59 -5.69
C VAL A 45 14.84 -11.42 -5.60
N SER A 46 15.48 -11.04 -6.72
CA SER A 46 16.94 -10.76 -6.72
C SER A 46 17.29 -9.63 -5.76
N ALA A 47 16.52 -8.55 -5.74
CA ALA A 47 16.73 -7.44 -4.81
C ALA A 47 16.58 -7.88 -3.35
N GLN A 48 15.53 -8.65 -3.03
CA GLN A 48 15.30 -9.21 -1.70
C GLN A 48 16.45 -10.12 -1.25
N ASP A 49 16.93 -11.00 -2.12
CA ASP A 49 18.05 -11.89 -1.82
C ASP A 49 19.34 -11.11 -1.54
N ARG A 50 19.61 -10.03 -2.28
CA ARG A 50 20.77 -9.17 -2.05
C ARG A 50 20.68 -8.45 -0.68
N VAL A 51 19.49 -7.99 -0.29
CA VAL A 51 19.25 -7.44 1.07
C VAL A 51 19.53 -8.50 2.14
N ILE A 52 19.00 -9.71 1.97
CA ILE A 52 19.20 -10.82 2.92
C ILE A 52 20.69 -11.18 3.07
N ARG A 53 21.45 -11.17 1.99
CA ARG A 53 22.89 -11.45 2.00
C ARG A 53 23.74 -10.27 2.49
N GLY A 54 23.15 -9.09 2.69
CA GLY A 54 23.86 -7.89 3.11
C GLY A 54 24.76 -7.28 2.01
N GLU A 55 24.39 -7.46 0.76
CA GLU A 55 25.10 -6.94 -0.43
C GLU A 55 24.70 -5.50 -0.77
N LEU A 56 23.66 -4.98 -0.16
CA LEU A 56 23.14 -3.64 -0.41
C LEU A 56 23.28 -2.77 0.85
N ASP A 57 23.35 -1.45 0.64
CA ASP A 57 23.33 -0.49 1.72
C ASP A 57 22.09 -0.66 2.61
N ALA A 58 22.21 -0.30 3.89
CA ALA A 58 21.12 -0.40 4.87
C ALA A 58 19.84 0.35 4.45
N ARG A 59 19.96 1.37 3.58
CA ARG A 59 18.81 2.11 3.06
C ARG A 59 17.83 1.25 2.25
N TYR A 60 18.30 0.15 1.66
CA TYR A 60 17.47 -0.73 0.83
C TYR A 60 16.75 -1.81 1.62
N GLY A 61 17.06 -2.01 2.88
CA GLY A 61 16.45 -3.04 3.71
C GLY A 61 15.98 -2.50 5.04
N SER A 62 14.69 -2.18 5.17
CA SER A 62 14.16 -1.62 6.40
C SER A 62 13.89 -2.65 7.47
N THR A 63 13.54 -3.88 7.09
CA THR A 63 13.20 -4.95 8.02
C THR A 63 13.76 -6.28 7.56
N VAL A 64 14.76 -6.78 8.26
CA VAL A 64 15.32 -8.11 8.08
C VAL A 64 15.24 -8.84 9.41
N PHE A 65 14.56 -9.97 9.46
CA PHE A 65 14.42 -10.77 10.67
C PHE A 65 14.74 -12.24 10.45
N LEU A 66 14.98 -12.96 11.54
CA LEU A 66 15.20 -14.39 11.50
C LEU A 66 13.86 -15.12 11.50
N ASP A 67 13.77 -16.18 10.72
CA ASP A 67 12.65 -17.11 10.84
C ASP A 67 12.62 -17.75 12.24
N ASP A 68 11.47 -17.65 12.91
CA ASP A 68 11.32 -18.17 14.27
C ASP A 68 11.49 -19.68 14.36
N ALA A 69 11.11 -20.41 13.31
CA ALA A 69 11.21 -21.87 13.29
C ALA A 69 12.66 -22.36 13.20
N SER A 70 13.46 -21.76 12.33
CA SER A 70 14.85 -22.19 12.08
C SER A 70 15.88 -21.40 12.86
N LYS A 71 15.58 -20.16 13.28
CA LYS A 71 16.51 -19.17 13.88
C LYS A 71 17.72 -18.82 13.00
N ALA A 72 17.83 -19.46 11.84
CA ALA A 72 18.93 -19.33 10.91
C ALA A 72 18.53 -18.65 9.59
N GLN A 73 17.30 -18.84 9.18
CA GLN A 73 16.80 -18.25 7.93
C GLN A 73 16.48 -16.76 8.14
N ARG A 74 17.10 -15.92 7.34
CA ARG A 74 16.81 -14.48 7.31
C ARG A 74 15.70 -14.21 6.29
N PHE A 75 14.86 -13.24 6.62
CA PHE A 75 13.78 -12.77 5.74
C PHE A 75 13.79 -11.25 5.69
N ALA A 76 13.74 -10.68 4.51
CA ALA A 76 13.58 -9.24 4.31
C ALA A 76 12.11 -8.95 3.99
N ASN A 77 11.41 -8.32 4.92
CA ASN A 77 10.01 -7.95 4.72
C ASN A 77 9.90 -6.79 3.71
N TYR A 78 10.74 -5.76 3.85
CA TYR A 78 10.75 -4.63 2.92
C TYR A 78 12.07 -4.54 2.17
N VAL A 79 11.96 -4.24 0.87
CA VAL A 79 13.06 -3.76 0.04
C VAL A 79 12.71 -2.35 -0.38
N GLU A 80 13.33 -1.39 0.27
CA GLU A 80 13.13 0.04 0.01
C GLU A 80 13.75 0.43 -1.33
N TYR A 81 13.24 1.46 -1.98
CA TYR A 81 13.74 1.97 -3.26
C TYR A 81 13.87 0.89 -4.33
N VAL A 82 12.92 -0.05 -4.36
CA VAL A 82 12.97 -1.19 -5.30
C VAL A 82 12.98 -0.74 -6.76
N ASN A 83 12.46 0.45 -7.06
CA ASN A 83 12.54 1.08 -8.37
C ASN A 83 13.98 1.40 -8.84
N GLU A 84 14.96 1.43 -7.93
CA GLU A 84 16.39 1.55 -8.28
C GLU A 84 17.04 0.19 -8.52
N LEU A 85 16.45 -0.89 -8.05
CA LEU A 85 16.97 -2.25 -8.07
C LEU A 85 16.28 -3.15 -9.11
N ALA A 86 15.06 -2.83 -9.47
CA ALA A 86 14.19 -3.57 -10.38
C ALA A 86 13.76 -2.64 -11.54
N PRO A 87 14.50 -2.60 -12.66
CA PRO A 87 14.28 -1.65 -13.76
C PRO A 87 12.89 -1.71 -14.40
N SER A 88 12.25 -2.87 -14.36
CA SER A 88 10.88 -3.03 -14.88
C SER A 88 9.83 -2.30 -14.05
N VAL A 89 10.10 -2.01 -12.78
CA VAL A 89 9.17 -1.27 -11.91
C VAL A 89 8.99 0.18 -12.37
N PRO A 90 10.05 1.02 -12.51
CA PRO A 90 9.87 2.37 -13.01
C PRO A 90 9.36 2.41 -14.46
N ALA A 91 9.67 1.41 -15.31
CA ALA A 91 9.11 1.31 -16.65
C ALA A 91 7.58 1.15 -16.61
N LEU A 92 7.07 0.26 -15.74
CA LEU A 92 5.63 0.11 -15.52
C LEU A 92 4.99 1.37 -14.93
N LEU A 93 5.63 2.00 -13.94
CA LEU A 93 5.10 3.21 -13.29
C LEU A 93 5.07 4.43 -14.23
N ALA A 94 5.79 4.38 -15.33
CA ALA A 94 5.78 5.37 -16.41
C ALA A 94 4.87 4.96 -17.60
N ASP A 95 4.19 3.82 -17.52
CA ASP A 95 3.28 3.38 -18.58
C ASP A 95 2.08 4.31 -18.70
N GLU A 96 1.79 4.77 -19.93
CA GLU A 96 0.74 5.76 -20.17
C GLU A 96 -0.67 5.26 -19.84
N ALA A 97 -0.94 3.96 -19.93
CA ALA A 97 -2.25 3.42 -19.57
C ALA A 97 -2.43 3.41 -18.04
N LEU A 98 -1.36 3.10 -17.28
CA LEU A 98 -1.39 3.27 -15.82
C LEU A 98 -1.55 4.75 -15.44
N LEU A 99 -0.76 5.63 -16.04
CA LEU A 99 -0.83 7.06 -15.75
C LEU A 99 -2.19 7.67 -16.14
N ALA A 100 -2.82 7.21 -17.22
CA ALA A 100 -4.18 7.62 -17.59
C ALA A 100 -5.20 7.21 -16.51
N ALA A 101 -5.12 5.98 -16.00
CA ALA A 101 -5.98 5.52 -14.91
C ALA A 101 -5.76 6.33 -13.63
N VAL A 102 -4.50 6.61 -13.28
CA VAL A 102 -4.14 7.43 -12.11
C VAL A 102 -4.65 8.87 -12.26
N ARG A 103 -4.42 9.50 -13.43
CA ARG A 103 -4.92 10.87 -13.71
C ARG A 103 -6.45 10.93 -13.64
N ALA A 104 -7.13 9.94 -14.17
CA ALA A 104 -8.58 9.86 -14.08
C ALA A 104 -9.08 9.73 -12.63
N ALA A 105 -8.34 9.01 -11.77
CA ALA A 105 -8.68 8.82 -10.37
C ALA A 105 -8.38 10.05 -9.51
N ILE A 106 -7.22 10.72 -9.69
CA ILE A 106 -6.77 11.76 -8.75
C ILE A 106 -6.45 13.12 -9.40
N GLY A 107 -6.50 13.24 -10.72
CA GLY A 107 -6.32 14.49 -11.47
C GLY A 107 -5.08 14.54 -12.34
N GLU A 108 -5.11 15.44 -13.34
CA GLU A 108 -4.10 15.53 -14.42
C GLU A 108 -2.68 15.83 -13.92
N ASN A 109 -2.53 16.52 -12.80
CA ASN A 109 -1.23 16.88 -12.22
C ASN A 109 -0.67 15.79 -11.30
N ALA A 110 -1.04 14.53 -11.51
CA ALA A 110 -0.57 13.42 -10.72
C ALA A 110 0.96 13.25 -10.85
N TRP A 111 1.62 13.00 -9.74
CA TRP A 111 3.05 12.74 -9.66
C TRP A 111 3.35 11.54 -8.75
N LEU A 112 4.39 10.80 -9.10
CA LEU A 112 4.86 9.66 -8.34
C LEU A 112 5.77 10.11 -7.19
N ARG A 113 5.56 9.60 -6.00
CA ARG A 113 6.50 9.73 -4.91
C ARG A 113 7.59 8.65 -5.02
N SER A 114 8.83 9.07 -5.21
CA SER A 114 9.95 8.15 -5.44
C SER A 114 11.18 8.43 -4.58
N ASP A 115 11.16 9.49 -3.75
CA ASP A 115 12.36 10.08 -3.14
C ASP A 115 12.18 10.44 -1.65
N ASP A 116 11.53 9.60 -0.85
CA ASP A 116 11.27 9.93 0.55
C ASP A 116 11.87 8.97 1.57
N GLY A 117 11.69 9.32 2.85
CA GLY A 117 12.20 8.55 3.98
C GLY A 117 11.54 7.20 4.23
N PHE A 118 10.53 6.82 3.42
CA PHE A 118 9.90 5.50 3.44
C PHE A 118 10.23 4.69 2.16
N GLY A 119 11.30 5.04 1.48
CA GLY A 119 11.72 4.34 0.29
C GLY A 119 10.89 4.60 -0.97
N GLY A 120 9.90 5.50 -0.90
CA GLY A 120 9.05 5.91 -2.02
C GLY A 120 8.32 4.77 -2.71
N VAL A 121 9.06 3.96 -3.45
CA VAL A 121 8.58 2.71 -4.06
C VAL A 121 9.32 1.55 -3.42
N TYR A 122 8.60 0.60 -2.84
CA TYR A 122 9.21 -0.51 -2.11
C TYR A 122 8.49 -1.83 -2.36
N GLN A 123 9.23 -2.92 -2.25
CA GLN A 123 8.66 -4.27 -2.19
C GLN A 123 8.27 -4.57 -0.74
N ASP A 124 7.05 -5.08 -0.58
CA ASP A 124 6.55 -5.64 0.67
C ASP A 124 6.34 -7.15 0.47
N ALA A 125 7.09 -7.97 1.18
CA ALA A 125 6.96 -9.42 1.19
C ALA A 125 6.45 -9.86 2.55
N ARG A 126 5.27 -10.48 2.57
CA ARG A 126 4.59 -10.88 3.80
C ARG A 126 4.60 -12.40 3.93
N PRO A 127 5.33 -12.96 4.89
CA PRO A 127 5.26 -14.38 5.19
C PRO A 127 3.92 -14.70 5.86
N GLY A 128 3.40 -15.90 5.65
CA GLY A 128 2.22 -16.41 6.36
C GLY A 128 2.48 -16.55 7.86
N ARG A 129 3.70 -16.93 8.24
CA ARG A 129 4.16 -16.96 9.65
C ARG A 129 4.29 -15.55 10.19
N GLU A 130 3.81 -15.35 11.40
CA GLU A 130 3.84 -14.04 12.06
C GLU A 130 5.16 -13.73 12.79
N SER A 131 6.20 -14.48 12.55
CA SER A 131 7.49 -14.29 13.18
C SER A 131 8.10 -12.92 12.86
N GLY A 132 8.07 -12.02 13.82
CA GLY A 132 8.71 -10.70 13.74
C GLY A 132 7.99 -9.69 12.84
N TYR A 133 6.87 -10.04 12.23
CA TYR A 133 6.09 -9.14 11.39
C TYR A 133 4.96 -8.46 12.20
N SER A 134 5.01 -7.14 12.30
CA SER A 134 3.92 -6.35 12.87
C SER A 134 2.79 -6.25 11.88
N ARG A 135 1.63 -6.85 12.20
CA ARG A 135 0.42 -6.62 11.42
C ARG A 135 -0.08 -5.20 11.66
N ILE A 136 -0.57 -4.59 10.57
CA ILE A 136 -1.23 -3.30 10.65
C ILE A 136 -2.74 -3.58 10.71
N GLY A 137 -3.37 -3.20 11.82
CA GLY A 137 -4.82 -3.24 12.01
C GLY A 137 -5.55 -2.26 11.10
N TRP A 138 -6.79 -1.93 11.43
CA TRP A 138 -7.52 -0.90 10.70
C TRP A 138 -6.83 0.45 10.80
N HIS A 139 -6.63 1.09 9.67
CA HIS A 139 -6.01 2.40 9.55
C HIS A 139 -6.36 3.04 8.20
N SER A 140 -5.99 4.28 8.02
CA SER A 140 -5.76 4.92 6.73
C SER A 140 -4.28 5.21 6.56
N ASP A 141 -3.79 5.33 5.33
CA ASP A 141 -2.38 5.66 5.10
C ASP A 141 -2.01 7.03 5.70
N TRP A 142 -2.94 7.97 5.68
CA TRP A 142 -2.74 9.26 6.35
C TRP A 142 -2.47 9.13 7.86
N GLN A 143 -3.15 8.22 8.56
CA GLN A 143 -2.88 8.00 10.00
C GLN A 143 -1.47 7.46 10.25
N ALA A 144 -1.00 6.56 9.38
CA ALA A 144 0.33 5.97 9.48
C ALA A 144 1.43 6.96 9.06
N SER A 145 1.13 7.87 8.14
CA SER A 145 2.07 8.83 7.57
C SER A 145 1.42 10.21 7.37
N PRO A 146 1.17 10.95 8.47
CA PRO A 146 0.43 12.22 8.40
C PRO A 146 1.18 13.35 7.66
N SER A 147 2.47 13.21 7.44
CA SER A 147 3.23 14.08 6.54
C SER A 147 2.76 13.98 5.08
N MET A 148 2.04 12.92 4.79
CA MET A 148 1.39 12.66 3.50
C MET A 148 0.02 13.31 3.39
N ASP A 149 -0.25 14.39 4.14
CA ASP A 149 -1.46 15.20 4.00
C ASP A 149 -1.46 15.94 2.65
N ILE A 150 -1.17 15.19 1.62
CA ILE A 150 -1.22 15.61 0.21
C ILE A 150 -2.36 14.82 -0.41
N TRP A 151 -3.37 15.55 -0.81
CA TRP A 151 -4.55 14.95 -1.37
C TRP A 151 -5.03 15.78 -2.58
N PRO A 152 -5.56 15.18 -3.66
CA PRO A 152 -5.87 13.76 -3.85
C PRO A 152 -4.64 12.86 -3.91
N SER A 153 -4.82 11.60 -3.50
CA SER A 153 -3.77 10.59 -3.52
C SER A 153 -4.31 9.22 -3.93
N ALA A 154 -3.44 8.41 -4.52
CA ALA A 154 -3.69 7.02 -4.83
C ALA A 154 -2.45 6.20 -4.46
N ALA A 155 -2.50 5.53 -3.33
CA ALA A 155 -1.54 4.48 -3.06
C ALA A 155 -1.73 3.36 -4.07
N PHE A 156 -0.64 2.78 -4.56
CA PHE A 156 -0.71 1.64 -5.48
C PHE A 156 -0.07 0.40 -4.89
N THR A 157 -0.57 -0.75 -5.33
CA THR A 157 -0.01 -2.06 -5.01
C THR A 157 0.00 -2.91 -6.27
N ILE A 158 1.20 -3.23 -6.80
CA ILE A 158 1.40 -4.12 -7.93
C ILE A 158 1.56 -5.53 -7.38
N HIS A 159 0.64 -6.42 -7.67
CA HIS A 159 0.61 -7.77 -7.10
C HIS A 159 1.51 -8.73 -7.86
N ILE A 160 2.63 -9.13 -7.24
CA ILE A 160 3.52 -10.19 -7.72
C ILE A 160 2.86 -11.55 -7.49
N ASP A 161 2.23 -11.73 -6.35
CA ASP A 161 1.45 -12.92 -6.01
C ASP A 161 -0.04 -12.59 -5.97
N ALA A 162 -0.88 -13.52 -6.45
CA ALA A 162 -2.31 -13.43 -6.26
C ALA A 162 -2.66 -13.49 -4.77
N THR A 163 -3.78 -12.90 -4.38
CA THR A 163 -4.22 -12.87 -2.98
C THR A 163 -5.38 -13.83 -2.73
N SER A 164 -5.37 -14.44 -1.56
CA SER A 164 -6.39 -15.40 -1.13
C SER A 164 -6.44 -15.46 0.40
N PRO A 165 -7.41 -16.14 1.00
CA PRO A 165 -7.36 -16.44 2.42
C PRO A 165 -6.11 -17.19 2.85
N ALA A 166 -5.51 -18.02 1.96
CA ALA A 166 -4.30 -18.78 2.29
C ALA A 166 -3.10 -17.87 2.58
N ASN A 167 -2.86 -16.85 1.73
CA ASN A 167 -1.71 -15.97 1.85
C ASN A 167 -2.07 -14.53 2.30
N GLY A 168 -3.33 -14.30 2.66
CA GLY A 168 -3.84 -13.00 3.09
C GLY A 168 -4.24 -12.08 1.93
N PHE A 169 -5.03 -11.07 2.24
CA PHE A 169 -5.60 -10.12 1.28
C PHE A 169 -5.87 -8.77 1.96
N LEU A 170 -6.15 -7.74 1.19
CA LEU A 170 -6.56 -6.46 1.72
C LEU A 170 -8.06 -6.48 2.06
N ARG A 171 -8.41 -5.96 3.24
CA ARG A 171 -9.76 -5.65 3.66
C ARG A 171 -9.96 -4.15 3.57
N VAL A 172 -11.05 -3.70 3.01
CA VAL A 172 -11.38 -2.28 2.89
C VAL A 172 -12.82 -2.00 3.36
N VAL A 173 -13.08 -0.78 3.77
CA VAL A 173 -14.44 -0.28 3.98
C VAL A 173 -14.75 0.68 2.83
N PRO A 174 -15.47 0.25 1.78
CA PRO A 174 -15.77 1.09 0.63
C PRO A 174 -16.46 2.39 1.04
N GLY A 175 -16.01 3.51 0.50
CA GLY A 175 -16.56 4.84 0.79
C GLY A 175 -16.03 5.49 2.08
N SER A 176 -15.26 4.79 2.92
CA SER A 176 -14.76 5.31 4.19
C SER A 176 -13.75 6.46 4.03
N HIS A 177 -13.11 6.60 2.88
CA HIS A 177 -12.25 7.74 2.56
C HIS A 177 -12.99 9.09 2.62
N ARG A 178 -14.32 9.06 2.54
CA ARG A 178 -15.20 10.25 2.63
C ARG A 178 -15.58 10.60 4.07
N TRP A 179 -15.21 9.79 5.05
CA TRP A 179 -15.49 10.07 6.45
C TRP A 179 -14.32 10.83 7.09
N ALA A 180 -14.58 11.44 8.22
CA ALA A 180 -13.55 12.00 9.05
C ALA A 180 -12.70 10.86 9.63
N THR A 181 -11.49 10.69 9.12
CA THR A 181 -10.52 9.69 9.61
C THR A 181 -10.02 10.08 11.01
N PRO A 182 -9.86 9.14 11.95
CA PRO A 182 -9.23 9.41 13.24
C PRO A 182 -7.85 10.03 13.12
N ALA A 183 -7.40 10.71 14.18
CA ALA A 183 -6.10 11.35 14.25
C ALA A 183 -4.93 10.37 13.97
N PRO A 184 -3.76 10.88 13.55
CA PRO A 184 -2.58 10.06 13.30
C PRO A 184 -2.19 9.19 14.47
N PHE A 185 -1.54 8.07 14.18
CA PHE A 185 -1.01 7.19 15.21
C PHE A 185 0.22 7.79 15.91
N ARG A 186 0.34 7.47 17.19
CA ARG A 186 1.57 7.61 17.96
C ARG A 186 1.87 6.29 18.66
N ASN A 187 3.13 6.01 18.87
CA ASN A 187 3.54 4.81 19.58
C ASN A 187 3.58 5.07 21.11
N ILE A 188 2.82 4.29 21.87
CA ILE A 188 2.84 4.31 23.34
C ILE A 188 3.10 2.88 23.81
N ASN A 189 4.25 2.63 24.42
CA ASN A 189 4.63 1.29 24.89
C ASN A 189 4.48 0.19 23.82
N ASN A 190 4.92 0.48 22.59
CA ASN A 190 4.78 -0.39 21.43
C ASN A 190 3.32 -0.67 20.98
N VAL A 191 2.39 0.13 21.42
CA VAL A 191 0.98 0.10 20.94
C VAL A 191 0.71 1.37 20.17
N GLU A 192 0.24 1.21 18.93
CA GLU A 192 -0.20 2.34 18.12
C GLU A 192 -1.57 2.83 18.60
N VAL A 193 -1.64 4.09 18.97
CA VAL A 193 -2.88 4.74 19.36
C VAL A 193 -3.04 6.07 18.63
N PRO A 194 -4.27 6.51 18.31
CA PRO A 194 -4.50 7.81 17.69
C PRO A 194 -4.01 8.96 18.57
N ALA A 195 -3.36 9.94 17.95
CA ALA A 195 -2.95 11.17 18.62
C ALA A 195 -4.15 12.12 18.76
N THR A 196 -4.60 12.35 19.99
CA THR A 196 -5.84 13.12 20.27
C THR A 196 -5.72 14.62 19.98
N ALA A 197 -4.49 15.13 19.85
CA ALA A 197 -4.27 16.56 19.65
C ALA A 197 -4.35 17.02 18.19
N VAL A 198 -4.43 16.07 17.24
CA VAL A 198 -4.49 16.37 15.80
C VAL A 198 -5.92 16.12 15.32
N PRO A 199 -6.57 17.09 14.63
CA PRO A 199 -7.91 16.90 14.10
C PRO A 199 -7.98 15.72 13.13
N ALA A 200 -9.10 15.02 13.11
CA ALA A 200 -9.40 14.03 12.09
C ALA A 200 -9.47 14.68 10.70
N ARG A 201 -9.12 13.90 9.66
CA ARG A 201 -9.11 14.32 8.25
C ARG A 201 -9.94 13.38 7.40
N GLY A 202 -10.33 13.83 6.24
CA GLY A 202 -11.05 13.08 5.23
C GLY A 202 -11.54 14.01 4.12
N TRP A 203 -12.24 13.46 3.13
CA TRP A 203 -12.86 14.26 2.07
C TRP A 203 -13.97 15.18 2.58
N THR A 204 -14.59 14.78 3.66
CA THR A 204 -15.64 15.54 4.32
C THR A 204 -15.46 15.45 5.84
N ASP A 205 -16.17 16.29 6.57
CA ASP A 205 -16.26 16.20 8.03
C ASP A 205 -17.36 15.23 8.50
N ALA A 206 -17.85 14.37 7.59
CA ALA A 206 -18.89 13.40 7.92
C ALA A 206 -18.37 12.42 8.97
N ALA A 207 -19.06 12.34 10.09
CA ALA A 207 -18.73 11.36 11.11
C ALA A 207 -18.86 9.93 10.55
N PRO A 208 -17.91 9.03 10.82
CA PRO A 208 -18.07 7.64 10.47
C PRO A 208 -19.23 7.01 11.23
N PRO A 209 -19.92 6.03 10.64
CA PRO A 209 -21.08 5.38 11.29
C PRO A 209 -20.68 4.50 12.47
N PHE A 210 -19.40 4.21 12.64
CA PHE A 210 -18.83 3.46 13.75
C PHE A 210 -17.37 3.90 14.00
N ALA A 211 -16.86 3.62 15.19
CA ALA A 211 -15.47 3.91 15.51
C ALA A 211 -14.52 2.95 14.76
N MET A 212 -13.42 3.46 14.21
CA MET A 212 -12.37 2.62 13.65
C MET A 212 -11.73 1.80 14.78
N PRO A 213 -11.73 0.45 14.71
CA PRO A 213 -11.02 -0.34 15.70
C PRO A 213 -9.51 -0.23 15.51
N LEU A 214 -8.76 -0.42 16.60
CA LEU A 214 -7.28 -0.43 16.55
C LEU A 214 -6.70 -1.79 16.12
N GLY A 215 -7.53 -2.84 16.15
CA GLY A 215 -7.12 -4.21 15.83
C GLY A 215 -7.60 -4.68 14.47
N PHE A 216 -7.98 -5.97 14.41
CA PHE A 216 -8.34 -6.69 13.19
C PHE A 216 -9.80 -7.14 13.20
N GLU A 217 -10.59 -6.61 14.10
CA GLU A 217 -12.01 -6.95 14.24
C GLU A 217 -12.75 -6.75 12.91
N LYS A 218 -13.79 -7.52 12.71
CA LYS A 218 -14.69 -7.28 11.58
C LYS A 218 -15.48 -6.01 11.81
N VAL A 219 -15.57 -5.19 10.76
CA VAL A 219 -16.35 -3.95 10.78
C VAL A 219 -17.50 -4.01 9.79
N PRO A 220 -18.60 -3.27 10.05
CA PRO A 220 -19.74 -3.24 9.14
C PRO A 220 -19.34 -2.77 7.74
N GLY A 221 -19.80 -3.49 6.71
CA GLY A 221 -19.56 -3.11 5.31
C GLY A 221 -18.16 -3.37 4.79
N GLU A 222 -17.26 -3.98 5.56
CA GLU A 222 -15.96 -4.39 5.03
C GLU A 222 -16.11 -5.43 3.94
N ILE A 223 -15.19 -5.37 2.98
CA ILE A 223 -15.04 -6.39 1.95
C ILE A 223 -13.59 -6.85 1.86
N GLY A 224 -13.37 -8.08 1.41
CA GLY A 224 -12.07 -8.57 0.99
C GLY A 224 -11.82 -8.20 -0.46
N VAL A 225 -10.65 -7.63 -0.73
CA VAL A 225 -10.20 -7.34 -2.10
C VAL A 225 -9.25 -8.47 -2.53
N TYR A 226 -9.74 -9.34 -3.42
CA TYR A 226 -8.96 -10.43 -3.98
C TYR A 226 -8.38 -10.01 -5.31
N LEU A 227 -7.09 -10.19 -5.47
CA LEU A 227 -6.32 -9.72 -6.60
C LEU A 227 -5.59 -10.88 -7.26
N GLU A 228 -5.50 -10.84 -8.57
CA GLU A 228 -4.72 -11.77 -9.34
C GLU A 228 -3.28 -11.27 -9.49
N ARG A 229 -2.39 -12.17 -9.90
CA ARG A 229 -1.02 -11.85 -10.27
C ARG A 229 -1.01 -10.86 -11.44
N GLY A 230 -0.31 -9.74 -11.28
CA GLY A 230 -0.26 -8.65 -12.25
C GLY A 230 -1.32 -7.57 -12.09
N ASP A 231 -2.30 -7.74 -11.20
CA ASP A 231 -3.24 -6.69 -10.87
C ASP A 231 -2.55 -5.52 -10.17
N ILE A 232 -3.04 -4.31 -10.44
CA ILE A 232 -2.59 -3.09 -9.76
C ILE A 232 -3.79 -2.50 -9.02
N LEU A 233 -3.73 -2.54 -7.71
CA LEU A 233 -4.71 -1.88 -6.85
C LEU A 233 -4.31 -0.41 -6.64
N LEU A 234 -5.28 0.48 -6.79
CA LEU A 234 -5.21 1.89 -6.39
C LEU A 234 -6.15 2.10 -5.21
N HIS A 235 -5.72 2.81 -4.17
CA HIS A 235 -6.60 3.20 -3.07
C HIS A 235 -6.27 4.60 -2.52
N ASP A 236 -7.30 5.28 -2.04
CA ASP A 236 -7.20 6.61 -1.47
C ASP A 236 -6.47 6.58 -0.11
N GLY A 237 -5.63 7.58 0.16
CA GLY A 237 -4.87 7.67 1.41
C GLY A 237 -5.73 7.79 2.67
N TYR A 238 -7.00 8.15 2.53
CA TYR A 238 -7.97 8.16 3.64
C TYR A 238 -8.84 6.91 3.73
N LEU A 239 -8.75 5.98 2.79
CA LEU A 239 -9.54 4.74 2.81
C LEU A 239 -9.18 3.92 4.06
N TRP A 240 -10.20 3.50 4.82
CA TRP A 240 -10.00 2.59 5.93
C TRP A 240 -9.72 1.19 5.40
N HIS A 241 -8.56 0.66 5.75
CA HIS A 241 -8.15 -0.66 5.31
C HIS A 241 -7.35 -1.40 6.39
N SER A 242 -7.23 -2.69 6.19
CA SER A 242 -6.48 -3.60 7.07
C SER A 242 -6.02 -4.80 6.26
N ALA A 243 -4.94 -5.45 6.67
CA ALA A 243 -4.49 -6.69 6.06
C ALA A 243 -5.14 -7.89 6.76
N ALA A 244 -5.79 -8.78 5.98
CA ALA A 244 -6.21 -10.08 6.50
C ALA A 244 -4.98 -10.97 6.75
N ARG A 245 -5.03 -11.75 7.83
CA ARG A 245 -4.02 -12.76 8.10
C ARG A 245 -4.08 -13.89 7.07
N ALA A 246 -2.92 -14.41 6.67
CA ALA A 246 -2.82 -15.70 6.00
C ALA A 246 -3.33 -16.83 6.91
N THR A 247 -4.02 -17.80 6.35
CA THR A 247 -4.43 -19.03 7.06
C THR A 247 -3.41 -20.15 6.89
N ASP A 248 -2.45 -19.99 5.98
CA ASP A 248 -1.38 -20.92 5.70
C ASP A 248 -0.02 -20.28 6.04
N ASP A 249 0.68 -20.87 6.99
CA ASP A 249 1.97 -20.36 7.49
C ASP A 249 3.13 -20.53 6.49
N ASP A 250 2.99 -21.41 5.49
CA ASP A 250 4.05 -21.68 4.52
C ASP A 250 3.96 -20.82 3.25
N THR A 251 3.03 -19.86 3.23
CA THR A 251 2.87 -18.94 2.09
C THR A 251 3.69 -17.68 2.24
N THR A 252 3.96 -17.05 1.12
CA THR A 252 4.48 -15.66 1.04
C THR A 252 3.62 -14.87 0.07
N ARG A 253 3.33 -13.63 0.41
CA ARG A 253 2.66 -12.67 -0.47
C ARG A 253 3.57 -11.50 -0.72
N ARG A 254 3.91 -11.27 -2.00
CA ARG A 254 4.80 -10.19 -2.45
C ARG A 254 4.06 -9.20 -3.32
N HIS A 255 4.34 -7.95 -3.13
CA HIS A 255 3.85 -6.87 -3.98
C HIS A 255 4.80 -5.67 -3.93
N VAL A 256 4.75 -4.83 -4.96
CA VAL A 256 5.42 -3.53 -4.99
C VAL A 256 4.41 -2.47 -4.61
N ARG A 257 4.81 -1.54 -3.73
CA ARG A 257 3.96 -0.48 -3.21
C ARG A 257 4.59 0.90 -3.41
N GLY A 258 3.73 1.89 -3.47
CA GLY A 258 4.11 3.31 -3.53
C GLY A 258 2.87 4.19 -3.59
N GLY A 259 3.04 5.45 -3.97
CA GLY A 259 1.92 6.39 -4.04
C GLY A 259 2.06 7.41 -5.15
N PHE A 260 0.92 7.70 -5.78
CA PHE A 260 0.72 8.87 -6.63
C PHE A 260 -0.06 9.94 -5.86
N PHE A 261 0.27 11.19 -6.11
CA PHE A 261 -0.35 12.36 -5.50
C PHE A 261 -0.65 13.41 -6.56
N ALA A 262 -1.71 14.19 -6.38
CA ALA A 262 -2.05 15.30 -7.27
C ALA A 262 -2.02 16.68 -6.58
N GLY A 263 -1.79 16.73 -5.27
CA GLY A 263 -1.61 17.96 -4.53
C GLY A 263 -0.24 18.59 -4.74
N THR A 264 0.06 19.63 -3.97
CA THR A 264 1.35 20.31 -4.02
C THR A 264 2.48 19.37 -3.65
N ARG A 265 3.45 19.23 -4.56
CA ARG A 265 4.64 18.41 -4.29
C ARG A 265 5.50 19.09 -3.21
N PRO A 266 5.75 18.44 -2.07
CA PRO A 266 6.64 19.00 -1.06
C PRO A 266 8.08 19.04 -1.58
N PRO A 267 8.92 19.94 -1.06
CA PRO A 267 10.34 19.94 -1.35
C PRO A 267 10.98 18.61 -0.97
N THR A 268 11.98 18.18 -1.73
CA THR A 268 12.75 16.97 -1.45
C THR A 268 13.30 17.00 -0.02
N GLY A 269 13.09 15.94 0.74
CA GLY A 269 13.54 15.82 2.14
C GLY A 269 12.58 16.40 3.20
N ALA A 270 11.57 17.21 2.83
CA ALA A 270 10.59 17.73 3.78
C ALA A 270 9.70 16.66 4.45
N PRO A 271 9.27 15.58 3.77
CA PRO A 271 8.34 14.60 4.33
C PRO A 271 8.84 13.91 5.61
N ALA A 272 10.11 13.57 5.68
CA ALA A 272 10.66 12.84 6.83
C ALA A 272 10.67 13.66 8.13
N GLU A 273 10.84 14.97 8.05
CA GLU A 273 10.76 15.86 9.22
C GLU A 273 9.31 16.10 9.66
N PHE A 274 8.39 16.19 8.71
CA PHE A 274 6.96 16.32 8.99
C PHE A 274 6.42 15.11 9.75
N VAL A 275 6.77 13.89 9.36
CA VAL A 275 6.37 12.65 10.05
C VAL A 275 6.81 12.66 11.51
N LYS A 276 8.09 13.01 11.76
CA LYS A 276 8.65 13.05 13.11
C LYS A 276 8.01 14.11 14.00
N ASN A 277 7.57 15.22 13.42
CA ASN A 277 6.97 16.33 14.17
C ASN A 277 5.46 16.15 14.39
N ALA A 278 4.76 15.50 13.48
CA ALA A 278 3.33 15.19 13.63
C ALA A 278 3.07 14.03 14.59
N ALA A 279 4.06 13.13 14.76
CA ALA A 279 4.00 11.99 15.69
C ALA A 279 4.43 12.37 17.14
N ARG A 280 4.86 13.59 17.37
CA ARG A 280 5.20 14.17 18.68
C ARG A 280 4.08 15.06 19.18
#